data_6a1898241a104474498574915140dfac
#
_entry.id   6a1898241a104474498574915140dfac
#
_cell.length_a   1.000
_cell.length_b   1.000
_cell.length_c   1.000
_cell.angle_alpha   90.00
_cell.angle_beta   90.00
_cell.angle_gamma   90.00
#
_symmetry.space_group_name_H-M   'P 1'
#
loop_
_entity.id
_entity.type
_entity.pdbx_description
1 polymer ?
#
loop_
_entity_poly.entity_id
_entity_poly.type
_entity_poly.pdbx_seq_one_letter_code
_entity_poly.pdbx_strand_id
1 'polypeptide(L)'
;MNKLIISMLSFLSLSFSLSLYAIEADVWVYEIDVEKITEAEELFRGAIKVGQEVGQNVGVGMQQIGRGGDLIVRWYDFYESPSQRAKTRYSSPKWDKYVQKFWDSEVVKSNPRNYQMTLIDDEMCNAPATVQVWVWKPKPGRFNEAIENFKQSKALFEAHGFEIDMWQEGLGGQDNLQFVMCSQSMEAEAKSIESLFNSNEWKDAQPLSPLYNSDNENSDLVGSFQMFPLQLD
;
A
#
# COMPACT_ATOMS: atom_id res chain seq x y z
N MET A 1 27.49 2.77 67.30
CA MET A 1 26.21 3.23 66.75
C MET A 1 26.43 3.62 65.31
N ASN A 2 26.25 2.69 64.38
CA ASN A 2 26.44 2.90 62.94
C ASN A 2 25.09 3.13 62.31
N LYS A 3 24.89 4.32 61.76
CA LYS A 3 23.70 4.64 60.94
C LYS A 3 23.97 4.21 59.50
N LEU A 4 23.26 3.17 59.11
CA LEU A 4 23.19 2.75 57.70
C LEU A 4 22.31 3.72 56.95
N ILE A 5 22.88 4.48 56.00
CA ILE A 5 22.14 5.28 55.05
C ILE A 5 21.89 4.40 53.83
N ILE A 6 20.66 3.91 53.72
CA ILE A 6 20.19 3.20 52.49
C ILE A 6 19.83 4.29 51.48
N SER A 7 20.72 4.45 50.51
CA SER A 7 20.45 5.28 49.33
C SER A 7 19.53 4.50 48.38
N MET A 8 18.28 4.91 48.32
CA MET A 8 17.30 4.37 47.38
C MET A 8 17.51 5.05 46.00
N LEU A 9 18.31 4.44 45.16
CA LEU A 9 18.40 4.81 43.75
C LEU A 9 17.10 4.39 43.06
N SER A 10 16.22 5.35 42.91
CA SER A 10 15.05 5.20 42.04
C SER A 10 15.52 5.18 40.57
N PHE A 11 15.59 4.00 39.99
CA PHE A 11 15.70 3.85 38.55
C PHE A 11 14.38 4.33 37.94
N LEU A 12 14.36 5.57 37.48
CA LEU A 12 13.34 6.05 36.53
C LEU A 12 13.63 5.36 35.21
N SER A 13 13.03 4.20 34.99
CA SER A 13 12.93 3.60 33.66
C SER A 13 12.04 4.54 32.81
N LEU A 14 12.67 5.48 32.08
CA LEU A 14 12.00 6.12 30.95
C LEU A 14 11.69 5.00 29.94
N SER A 15 10.49 4.47 30.02
CA SER A 15 9.90 3.71 28.94
C SER A 15 9.71 4.71 27.79
N PHE A 16 10.68 4.80 26.90
CA PHE A 16 10.45 5.34 25.58
C PHE A 16 9.45 4.41 24.92
N SER A 17 8.18 4.73 25.04
CA SER A 17 7.17 4.21 24.13
C SER A 17 7.55 4.77 22.77
N LEU A 18 8.29 4.02 21.98
CA LEU A 18 8.33 4.19 20.55
C LEU A 18 6.90 4.01 20.10
N SER A 19 6.18 5.11 19.95
CA SER A 19 4.93 5.11 19.22
C SER A 19 5.31 4.76 17.79
N LEU A 20 5.22 3.48 17.45
CA LEU A 20 5.20 3.03 16.07
C LEU A 20 3.96 3.67 15.45
N TYR A 21 4.13 4.84 14.86
CA TYR A 21 3.07 5.45 14.05
C TYR A 21 2.99 4.61 12.78
N ALA A 22 1.84 4.01 12.57
CA ALA A 22 1.59 3.31 11.32
C ALA A 22 1.61 4.31 10.16
N ILE A 23 2.29 3.94 9.08
CA ILE A 23 2.25 4.70 7.81
C ILE A 23 0.80 4.69 7.31
N GLU A 24 0.31 5.85 6.93
CA GLU A 24 -1.01 6.02 6.31
C GLU A 24 -0.88 6.41 4.84
N ALA A 25 -1.87 6.07 4.05
CA ALA A 25 -2.01 6.56 2.69
C ALA A 25 -3.43 7.04 2.40
N ASP A 26 -3.56 8.19 1.74
CA ASP A 26 -4.79 8.56 1.03
C ASP A 26 -4.66 8.07 -0.41
N VAL A 27 -5.60 7.24 -0.85
CA VAL A 27 -5.62 6.66 -2.19
C VAL A 27 -6.71 7.30 -3.01
N TRP A 28 -6.34 7.74 -4.21
CA TRP A 28 -7.26 8.27 -5.20
C TRP A 28 -7.24 7.39 -6.44
N VAL A 29 -8.40 6.90 -6.85
CA VAL A 29 -8.56 6.00 -8.01
C VAL A 29 -9.22 6.77 -9.13
N TYR A 30 -8.49 6.98 -10.20
CA TYR A 30 -8.93 7.73 -11.38
C TYR A 30 -9.20 6.79 -12.53
N GLU A 31 -10.27 7.06 -13.26
CA GLU A 31 -10.58 6.44 -14.54
C GLU A 31 -10.19 7.38 -15.68
N ILE A 32 -9.42 6.88 -16.63
CA ILE A 32 -8.87 7.62 -17.75
C ILE A 32 -9.29 6.92 -19.03
N ASP A 33 -9.76 7.69 -20.03
CA ASP A 33 -9.99 7.15 -21.35
C ASP A 33 -8.69 6.64 -21.97
N VAL A 34 -8.72 5.45 -22.57
CA VAL A 34 -7.55 4.84 -23.19
C VAL A 34 -6.92 5.72 -24.29
N GLU A 35 -7.72 6.56 -24.93
CA GLU A 35 -7.26 7.52 -25.95
C GLU A 35 -6.43 8.66 -25.35
N LYS A 36 -6.55 8.91 -24.04
CA LYS A 36 -5.85 9.98 -23.32
C LYS A 36 -4.67 9.49 -22.45
N ILE A 37 -4.19 8.25 -22.65
CA ILE A 37 -3.14 7.65 -21.82
C ILE A 37 -1.88 8.52 -21.77
N THR A 38 -1.36 8.96 -22.92
CA THR A 38 -0.14 9.76 -22.98
C THR A 38 -0.29 11.10 -22.26
N GLU A 39 -1.42 11.77 -22.47
CA GLU A 39 -1.73 13.03 -21.79
C GLU A 39 -1.87 12.83 -20.27
N ALA A 40 -2.48 11.72 -19.85
CA ALA A 40 -2.58 11.34 -18.45
C ALA A 40 -1.21 11.11 -17.82
N GLU A 41 -0.32 10.36 -18.49
CA GLU A 41 1.04 10.15 -18.00
C GLU A 41 1.79 11.45 -17.78
N GLU A 42 1.77 12.37 -18.74
CA GLU A 42 2.41 13.67 -18.60
C GLU A 42 1.83 14.47 -17.42
N LEU A 43 0.49 14.43 -17.28
CA LEU A 43 -0.20 15.12 -16.21
C LEU A 43 0.18 14.55 -14.83
N PHE A 44 0.18 13.22 -14.67
CA PHE A 44 0.54 12.58 -13.41
C PHE A 44 2.04 12.73 -13.07
N ARG A 45 2.94 12.66 -14.05
CA ARG A 45 4.38 12.97 -13.86
C ARG A 45 4.57 14.40 -13.36
N GLY A 46 3.87 15.35 -13.95
CA GLY A 46 3.88 16.74 -13.49
C GLY A 46 3.35 16.90 -12.07
N ALA A 47 2.29 16.16 -11.70
CA ALA A 47 1.74 16.14 -10.35
C ALA A 47 2.74 15.56 -9.33
N ILE A 48 3.41 14.44 -9.65
CA ILE A 48 4.47 13.87 -8.81
C ILE A 48 5.57 14.91 -8.55
N LYS A 49 6.06 15.57 -9.61
CA LYS A 49 7.09 16.59 -9.50
C LYS A 49 6.68 17.73 -8.57
N VAL A 50 5.48 18.26 -8.74
CA VAL A 50 4.98 19.34 -7.89
C VAL A 50 4.77 18.85 -6.45
N GLY A 51 4.26 17.65 -6.26
CA GLY A 51 4.11 17.04 -4.93
C GLY A 51 5.44 16.96 -4.20
N GLN A 52 6.48 16.41 -4.85
CA GLN A 52 7.83 16.34 -4.28
C GLN A 52 8.42 17.71 -3.95
N GLU A 53 8.23 18.71 -4.82
CA GLU A 53 8.72 20.08 -4.60
C GLU A 53 8.06 20.77 -3.38
N VAL A 54 6.86 20.33 -2.99
CA VAL A 54 6.16 20.83 -1.79
C VAL A 54 6.31 19.89 -0.58
N GLY A 55 7.18 18.88 -0.70
CA GLY A 55 7.51 17.95 0.40
C GLY A 55 6.47 16.86 0.65
N GLN A 56 5.63 16.56 -0.33
CA GLN A 56 4.72 15.42 -0.26
C GLN A 56 5.45 14.13 -0.69
N ASN A 57 5.17 13.05 0.02
CA ASN A 57 5.58 11.70 -0.39
C ASN A 57 4.45 11.08 -1.19
N VAL A 58 4.63 10.96 -2.50
CA VAL A 58 3.58 10.52 -3.41
C VAL A 58 4.03 9.35 -4.26
N GLY A 59 3.08 8.46 -4.54
CA GLY A 59 3.25 7.35 -5.49
C GLY A 59 2.11 7.35 -6.50
N VAL A 60 2.40 6.90 -7.72
CA VAL A 60 1.39 6.74 -8.77
C VAL A 60 1.57 5.39 -9.43
N GLY A 61 0.50 4.61 -9.50
CA GLY A 61 0.47 3.32 -10.19
C GLY A 61 -0.53 3.33 -11.34
N MET A 62 -0.08 2.92 -12.52
CA MET A 62 -0.93 2.70 -13.69
C MET A 62 -1.35 1.24 -13.75
N GLN A 63 -2.62 0.95 -13.56
CA GLN A 63 -3.14 -0.42 -13.54
C GLN A 63 -3.24 -0.96 -14.96
N GLN A 64 -2.45 -1.99 -15.25
CA GLN A 64 -2.40 -2.63 -16.57
C GLN A 64 -3.28 -3.87 -16.66
N ILE A 65 -3.35 -4.66 -15.59
CA ILE A 65 -4.11 -5.91 -15.52
C ILE A 65 -5.19 -5.78 -14.45
N GLY A 66 -6.33 -6.42 -14.65
CA GLY A 66 -7.47 -6.35 -13.73
C GLY A 66 -8.31 -5.08 -13.87
N ARG A 67 -8.18 -4.37 -14.99
CA ARG A 67 -9.01 -3.22 -15.36
C ARG A 67 -10.15 -3.61 -16.29
N GLY A 68 -11.19 -2.79 -16.32
CA GLY A 68 -12.23 -2.83 -17.35
C GLY A 68 -11.77 -2.22 -18.68
N GLY A 69 -12.64 -1.50 -19.36
CA GLY A 69 -12.30 -0.80 -20.63
C GLY A 69 -11.38 0.41 -20.46
N ASP A 70 -11.42 1.05 -19.29
CA ASP A 70 -10.67 2.28 -19.01
C ASP A 70 -9.31 2.00 -18.37
N LEU A 71 -8.38 2.95 -18.51
CA LEU A 71 -7.16 2.93 -17.72
C LEU A 71 -7.48 3.38 -16.29
N ILE A 72 -7.02 2.61 -15.32
CA ILE A 72 -7.10 2.98 -13.91
C ILE A 72 -5.76 3.52 -13.45
N VAL A 73 -5.75 4.72 -12.91
CA VAL A 73 -4.58 5.32 -12.27
C VAL A 73 -4.86 5.47 -10.78
N ARG A 74 -3.93 5.02 -9.97
CA ARG A 74 -3.99 5.15 -8.51
C ARG A 74 -2.93 6.11 -8.05
N TRP A 75 -3.36 7.17 -7.39
CA TRP A 75 -2.50 8.12 -6.70
C TRP A 75 -2.48 7.79 -5.22
N TYR A 76 -1.32 7.84 -4.61
CA TYR A 76 -1.09 7.59 -3.19
C TYR A 76 -0.40 8.81 -2.58
N ASP A 77 -0.98 9.38 -1.55
CA ASP A 77 -0.34 10.35 -0.65
C ASP A 77 0.06 9.59 0.61
N PHE A 78 1.37 9.39 0.83
CA PHE A 78 1.88 8.67 1.98
C PHE A 78 2.24 9.61 3.12
N TYR A 79 1.93 9.20 4.35
CA TYR A 79 2.16 9.93 5.57
C TYR A 79 2.79 9.03 6.63
N GLU A 80 3.82 9.52 7.33
CA GLU A 80 4.50 8.78 8.41
C GLU A 80 3.61 8.64 9.66
N SER A 81 2.54 9.44 9.76
CA SER A 81 1.62 9.40 10.88
C SER A 81 0.32 10.17 10.58
N PRO A 82 -0.76 9.91 11.34
CA PRO A 82 -1.99 10.70 11.30
C PRO A 82 -1.75 12.20 11.56
N SER A 83 -0.80 12.53 12.43
CA SER A 83 -0.43 13.92 12.74
C SER A 83 0.24 14.61 11.55
N GLN A 84 1.10 13.92 10.81
CA GLN A 84 1.69 14.45 9.59
C GLN A 84 0.60 14.67 8.53
N ARG A 85 -0.25 13.69 8.32
CA ARG A 85 -1.38 13.78 7.40
C ARG A 85 -2.25 15.00 7.67
N ALA A 86 -2.60 15.26 8.93
CA ALA A 86 -3.41 16.41 9.32
C ALA A 86 -2.72 17.76 9.01
N LYS A 87 -1.39 17.82 9.03
CA LYS A 87 -0.61 19.05 8.78
C LYS A 87 -0.38 19.31 7.28
N THR A 88 -0.15 18.26 6.49
CA THR A 88 0.29 18.40 5.09
C THR A 88 -0.86 18.51 4.10
N ARG A 89 -2.02 17.96 4.42
CA ARG A 89 -3.17 17.83 3.51
C ARG A 89 -3.72 19.13 2.91
N TYR A 90 -3.34 20.32 3.42
CA TYR A 90 -4.10 21.53 3.10
C TYR A 90 -3.29 22.75 2.66
N SER A 91 -2.04 22.63 2.18
CA SER A 91 -1.32 23.87 2.36
C SER A 91 -0.27 24.29 1.35
N SER A 92 -0.43 24.05 0.07
CA SER A 92 0.53 24.67 -0.86
C SER A 92 -0.18 25.36 -2.00
N PRO A 93 -0.06 26.72 -2.15
CA PRO A 93 -0.60 27.42 -3.30
C PRO A 93 -0.09 26.89 -4.65
N LYS A 94 1.11 26.31 -4.66
CA LYS A 94 1.67 25.67 -5.86
C LYS A 94 0.94 24.38 -6.19
N TRP A 95 0.68 23.56 -5.17
CA TRP A 95 -0.11 22.33 -5.31
C TRP A 95 -1.54 22.63 -5.74
N ASP A 96 -2.21 23.58 -5.06
CA ASP A 96 -3.58 23.98 -5.38
C ASP A 96 -3.74 24.44 -6.84
N LYS A 97 -2.76 25.23 -7.31
CA LYS A 97 -2.73 25.68 -8.72
C LYS A 97 -2.55 24.50 -9.68
N TYR A 98 -1.74 23.50 -9.31
CA TYR A 98 -1.56 22.31 -10.15
C TYR A 98 -2.82 21.46 -10.17
N VAL A 99 -3.45 21.24 -9.02
CA VAL A 99 -4.72 20.51 -8.89
C VAL A 99 -5.82 21.16 -9.73
N GLN A 100 -5.89 22.50 -9.75
CA GLN A 100 -6.83 23.19 -10.63
C GLN A 100 -6.55 22.89 -12.12
N LYS A 101 -5.27 22.99 -12.54
CA LYS A 101 -4.86 22.62 -13.91
C LYS A 101 -5.20 21.15 -14.23
N PHE A 102 -5.02 20.28 -13.27
CA PHE A 102 -5.33 18.84 -13.40
C PHE A 102 -6.82 18.63 -13.71
N TRP A 103 -7.71 19.29 -12.97
CA TRP A 103 -9.15 19.18 -13.19
C TRP A 103 -9.60 19.86 -14.49
N ASP A 104 -8.97 20.97 -14.86
CA ASP A 104 -9.28 21.71 -16.10
C ASP A 104 -8.85 20.94 -17.37
N SER A 105 -8.01 19.91 -17.23
CA SER A 105 -7.50 19.14 -18.38
C SER A 105 -8.53 18.18 -18.98
N GLU A 106 -9.60 17.86 -18.26
CA GLU A 106 -10.61 16.87 -18.65
C GLU A 106 -10.06 15.49 -19.03
N VAL A 107 -8.83 15.16 -18.59
CA VAL A 107 -8.19 13.85 -18.81
C VAL A 107 -8.82 12.80 -17.93
N VAL A 108 -9.22 13.21 -16.74
CA VAL A 108 -9.81 12.34 -15.73
C VAL A 108 -11.32 12.35 -15.86
N LYS A 109 -11.92 11.16 -15.92
CA LYS A 109 -13.36 11.03 -15.78
C LYS A 109 -13.78 11.50 -14.38
N SER A 110 -14.95 12.10 -14.26
CA SER A 110 -15.44 12.76 -13.05
C SER A 110 -15.49 11.83 -11.82
N ASN A 111 -15.30 12.42 -10.64
CA ASN A 111 -15.47 11.79 -9.32
C ASN A 111 -14.58 10.57 -9.04
N PRO A 112 -13.28 10.77 -8.83
CA PRO A 112 -12.41 9.68 -8.41
C PRO A 112 -12.90 9.10 -7.07
N ARG A 113 -12.88 7.78 -6.97
CA ARG A 113 -13.06 7.10 -5.69
C ARG A 113 -11.84 7.42 -4.83
N ASN A 114 -12.04 7.71 -3.55
CA ASN A 114 -10.94 7.86 -2.60
C ASN A 114 -11.20 7.05 -1.33
N TYR A 115 -10.12 6.63 -0.69
CA TYR A 115 -10.15 5.94 0.58
C TYR A 115 -8.78 6.03 1.28
N GLN A 116 -8.81 5.79 2.58
CA GLN A 116 -7.58 5.69 3.37
C GLN A 116 -7.10 4.26 3.44
N MET A 117 -5.78 4.11 3.63
CA MET A 117 -5.15 2.85 4.02
C MET A 117 -4.18 3.09 5.17
N THR A 118 -4.00 2.06 5.98
CA THR A 118 -3.00 2.00 7.05
C THR A 118 -2.11 0.80 6.80
N LEU A 119 -0.81 1.01 6.81
CA LEU A 119 0.17 -0.08 6.73
C LEU A 119 0.11 -0.90 8.01
N ILE A 120 -0.05 -2.21 7.87
CA ILE A 120 -0.09 -3.16 9.00
C ILE A 120 1.33 -3.60 9.36
N ASP A 121 2.24 -3.44 8.41
CA ASP A 121 3.64 -3.83 8.45
C ASP A 121 4.56 -2.73 8.95
N ASP A 122 5.82 -3.10 9.24
CA ASP A 122 6.84 -2.17 9.69
C ASP A 122 7.57 -1.47 8.54
N GLU A 123 7.56 -2.05 7.35
CA GLU A 123 8.29 -1.57 6.18
C GLU A 123 7.40 -1.52 4.94
N MET A 124 7.64 -0.55 4.09
CA MET A 124 6.98 -0.35 2.80
C MET A 124 7.94 -0.73 1.67
N CYS A 125 7.42 -1.33 0.60
CA CYS A 125 8.19 -1.66 -0.60
C CYS A 125 9.03 -0.48 -1.08
N ASN A 126 10.28 -0.76 -1.44
CA ASN A 126 11.23 0.27 -1.86
C ASN A 126 11.24 0.42 -3.38
N ALA A 127 10.63 1.49 -3.89
CA ALA A 127 10.64 1.90 -5.31
C ALA A 127 10.46 0.74 -6.31
N PRO A 128 9.41 -0.05 -6.21
CA PRO A 128 9.20 -1.21 -7.07
C PRO A 128 8.98 -0.80 -8.53
N ALA A 129 9.36 -1.68 -9.47
CA ALA A 129 9.02 -1.51 -10.88
C ALA A 129 7.67 -2.15 -11.24
N THR A 130 7.25 -3.16 -10.49
CA THR A 130 5.95 -3.81 -10.64
C THR A 130 5.30 -4.03 -9.28
N VAL A 131 3.98 -3.89 -9.23
CA VAL A 131 3.19 -4.09 -8.02
C VAL A 131 1.95 -4.91 -8.36
N GLN A 132 1.83 -6.09 -7.73
CA GLN A 132 0.59 -6.86 -7.75
C GLN A 132 -0.14 -6.67 -6.44
N VAL A 133 -1.45 -6.50 -6.50
CA VAL A 133 -2.29 -6.31 -5.32
C VAL A 133 -3.41 -7.34 -5.31
N TRP A 134 -3.52 -8.07 -4.22
CA TRP A 134 -4.65 -8.96 -3.95
C TRP A 134 -5.47 -8.36 -2.82
N VAL A 135 -6.75 -8.16 -3.09
CA VAL A 135 -7.70 -7.51 -2.18
C VAL A 135 -8.58 -8.58 -1.54
N TRP A 136 -8.53 -8.66 -0.23
CA TRP A 136 -9.22 -9.66 0.56
C TRP A 136 -10.24 -9.01 1.49
N LYS A 137 -11.43 -9.56 1.55
CA LYS A 137 -12.48 -9.16 2.50
C LYS A 137 -12.48 -10.11 3.70
N PRO A 138 -12.02 -9.67 4.88
CA PRO A 138 -12.14 -10.47 6.10
C PRO A 138 -13.61 -10.75 6.42
N LYS A 139 -13.91 -11.97 6.82
CA LYS A 139 -15.24 -12.34 7.30
C LYS A 139 -15.52 -11.69 8.65
N PRO A 140 -16.78 -11.39 8.99
CA PRO A 140 -17.12 -10.77 10.27
C PRO A 140 -16.53 -11.53 11.46
N GLY A 141 -15.81 -10.82 12.32
CA GLY A 141 -15.13 -11.38 13.51
C GLY A 141 -13.83 -12.13 13.24
N ARG A 142 -13.37 -12.25 11.97
CA ARG A 142 -12.16 -13.01 11.60
C ARG A 142 -10.99 -12.13 11.16
N PHE A 143 -11.07 -10.84 11.40
CA PHE A 143 -10.07 -9.86 10.95
C PHE A 143 -8.65 -10.19 11.45
N ASN A 144 -8.49 -10.44 12.74
CA ASN A 144 -7.18 -10.75 13.31
C ASN A 144 -6.60 -12.06 12.78
N GLU A 145 -7.44 -13.07 12.53
CA GLU A 145 -7.00 -14.33 11.94
C GLU A 145 -6.56 -14.15 10.49
N ALA A 146 -7.25 -13.29 9.74
CA ALA A 146 -6.84 -12.93 8.38
C ALA A 146 -5.47 -12.24 8.36
N ILE A 147 -5.20 -11.34 9.30
CA ILE A 147 -3.88 -10.69 9.45
C ILE A 147 -2.79 -11.72 9.76
N GLU A 148 -3.03 -12.66 10.68
CA GLU A 148 -2.03 -13.69 11.01
C GLU A 148 -1.75 -14.61 9.80
N ASN A 149 -2.76 -14.94 9.01
CA ASN A 149 -2.58 -15.69 7.76
C ASN A 149 -1.76 -14.87 6.73
N PHE A 150 -1.96 -13.55 6.67
CA PHE A 150 -1.18 -12.68 5.79
C PHE A 150 0.29 -12.64 6.20
N LYS A 151 0.59 -12.54 7.49
CA LYS A 151 1.97 -12.58 8.00
C LYS A 151 2.68 -13.89 7.65
N GLN A 152 1.98 -15.02 7.76
CA GLN A 152 2.52 -16.32 7.35
C GLN A 152 2.77 -16.38 5.84
N SER A 153 1.82 -15.86 5.04
CA SER A 153 1.96 -15.77 3.58
C SER A 153 3.10 -14.83 3.20
N LYS A 154 3.26 -13.68 3.87
CA LYS A 154 4.36 -12.75 3.65
C LYS A 154 5.70 -13.48 3.74
N ALA A 155 5.95 -14.18 4.84
CA ALA A 155 7.22 -14.91 5.03
C ALA A 155 7.50 -15.91 3.89
N LEU A 156 6.46 -16.60 3.40
CA LEU A 156 6.58 -17.52 2.27
C LEU A 156 6.94 -16.79 0.98
N PHE A 157 6.26 -15.70 0.65
CA PHE A 157 6.51 -14.96 -0.59
C PHE A 157 7.89 -14.27 -0.57
N GLU A 158 8.30 -13.70 0.56
CA GLU A 158 9.61 -13.07 0.73
C GLU A 158 10.77 -14.06 0.60
N ALA A 159 10.61 -15.28 1.09
CA ALA A 159 11.59 -16.35 0.89
C ALA A 159 11.82 -16.68 -0.58
N HIS A 160 10.92 -16.30 -1.48
CA HIS A 160 11.00 -16.48 -2.92
C HIS A 160 11.30 -15.19 -3.71
N GLY A 161 11.65 -14.09 -3.01
CA GLY A 161 12.19 -12.88 -3.64
C GLY A 161 11.18 -11.77 -3.93
N PHE A 162 9.96 -11.85 -3.38
CA PHE A 162 9.05 -10.71 -3.35
C PHE A 162 9.38 -9.77 -2.18
N GLU A 163 9.08 -8.48 -2.32
CA GLU A 163 8.89 -7.57 -1.20
C GLU A 163 7.37 -7.47 -0.95
N ILE A 164 6.94 -7.62 0.30
CA ILE A 164 5.50 -7.70 0.63
C ILE A 164 5.11 -6.60 1.59
N ASP A 165 4.08 -5.83 1.20
CA ASP A 165 3.37 -4.91 2.06
C ASP A 165 1.98 -5.45 2.40
N MET A 166 1.53 -5.14 3.60
CA MET A 166 0.17 -5.46 4.04
C MET A 166 -0.54 -4.18 4.46
N TRP A 167 -1.66 -3.90 3.80
CA TRP A 167 -2.44 -2.70 4.04
C TRP A 167 -3.87 -3.02 4.45
N GLN A 168 -4.41 -2.21 5.34
CA GLN A 168 -5.83 -2.22 5.70
C GLN A 168 -6.52 -0.99 5.11
N GLU A 169 -7.64 -1.19 4.40
CA GLU A 169 -8.52 -0.09 3.99
C GLU A 169 -9.26 0.46 5.22
N GLY A 170 -9.33 1.79 5.30
CA GLY A 170 -10.03 2.53 6.34
C GLY A 170 -11.19 3.37 5.78
N LEU A 171 -11.24 4.65 6.16
CA LEU A 171 -12.32 5.57 5.75
C LEU A 171 -12.47 5.63 4.23
N GLY A 172 -13.70 5.46 3.75
CA GLY A 172 -14.01 5.43 2.31
C GLY A 172 -13.71 4.10 1.63
N GLY A 173 -13.01 3.18 2.29
CA GLY A 173 -12.77 1.81 1.85
C GLY A 173 -13.91 0.86 2.24
N GLN A 174 -13.65 -0.42 2.11
CA GLN A 174 -14.60 -1.51 2.41
C GLN A 174 -14.11 -2.43 3.52
N ASP A 175 -13.19 -1.95 4.37
CA ASP A 175 -12.50 -2.73 5.41
C ASP A 175 -11.77 -3.96 4.84
N ASN A 176 -11.26 -3.85 3.60
CA ASN A 176 -10.49 -4.91 2.99
C ASN A 176 -9.05 -4.89 3.50
N LEU A 177 -8.40 -6.05 3.38
CA LEU A 177 -6.94 -6.17 3.49
C LEU A 177 -6.36 -6.24 2.07
N GLN A 178 -5.26 -5.55 1.85
CA GLN A 178 -4.51 -5.61 0.60
C GLN A 178 -3.16 -6.28 0.85
N PHE A 179 -2.93 -7.38 0.14
CA PHE A 179 -1.64 -8.06 0.09
C PHE A 179 -0.92 -7.57 -1.16
N VAL A 180 0.14 -6.80 -0.97
CA VAL A 180 0.84 -6.08 -2.03
C VAL A 180 2.19 -6.74 -2.26
N MET A 181 2.39 -7.25 -3.47
CA MET A 181 3.62 -7.93 -3.90
C MET A 181 4.39 -7.01 -4.82
N CYS A 182 5.57 -6.61 -4.40
CA CYS A 182 6.45 -5.70 -5.11
C CYS A 182 7.63 -6.45 -5.72
N SER A 183 8.08 -5.99 -6.89
CA SER A 183 9.28 -6.50 -7.53
C SER A 183 10.06 -5.39 -8.22
N GLN A 184 11.38 -5.53 -8.25
CA GLN A 184 12.30 -4.54 -8.81
C GLN A 184 12.34 -4.54 -10.36
N SER A 185 11.77 -5.56 -11.00
CA SER A 185 11.57 -5.67 -12.45
C SER A 185 10.58 -6.78 -12.77
N MET A 186 10.01 -6.78 -13.97
CA MET A 186 9.18 -7.88 -14.47
C MET A 186 9.95 -9.22 -14.53
N GLU A 187 11.24 -9.17 -14.77
CA GLU A 187 12.09 -10.38 -14.78
C GLU A 187 12.26 -10.93 -13.35
N ALA A 188 12.48 -10.06 -12.37
CA ALA A 188 12.53 -10.43 -10.95
C ALA A 188 11.20 -11.03 -10.49
N GLU A 189 10.08 -10.40 -10.86
CA GLU A 189 8.74 -10.89 -10.58
C GLU A 189 8.52 -12.30 -11.15
N ALA A 190 8.84 -12.51 -12.43
CA ALA A 190 8.70 -13.81 -13.07
C ALA A 190 9.53 -14.90 -12.37
N LYS A 191 10.78 -14.59 -12.01
CA LYS A 191 11.64 -15.52 -11.26
C LYS A 191 11.07 -15.86 -9.89
N SER A 192 10.54 -14.88 -9.19
CA SER A 192 9.92 -15.06 -7.87
C SER A 192 8.67 -15.95 -7.97
N ILE A 193 7.82 -15.72 -8.98
CA ILE A 193 6.65 -16.55 -9.27
C ILE A 193 7.06 -18.00 -9.56
N GLU A 194 8.04 -18.20 -10.45
CA GLU A 194 8.54 -19.55 -10.79
C GLU A 194 9.14 -20.24 -9.56
N SER A 195 9.93 -19.53 -8.77
CA SER A 195 10.53 -20.05 -7.55
C SER A 195 9.45 -20.50 -6.55
N LEU A 196 8.47 -19.63 -6.30
CA LEU A 196 7.37 -19.90 -5.36
C LEU A 196 6.55 -21.12 -5.81
N PHE A 197 6.05 -21.12 -7.05
CA PHE A 197 5.12 -22.16 -7.52
C PHE A 197 5.76 -23.53 -7.68
N ASN A 198 7.09 -23.60 -7.85
CA ASN A 198 7.83 -24.85 -7.89
C ASN A 198 8.25 -25.36 -6.51
N SER A 199 8.12 -24.54 -5.45
CA SER A 199 8.53 -24.90 -4.10
C SER A 199 7.60 -25.97 -3.47
N ASN A 200 8.13 -26.72 -2.52
CA ASN A 200 7.31 -27.66 -1.76
C ASN A 200 6.43 -26.92 -0.75
N GLU A 201 6.96 -25.84 -0.20
CA GLU A 201 6.27 -24.97 0.76
C GLU A 201 4.97 -24.42 0.16
N TRP A 202 5.02 -24.00 -1.12
CA TRP A 202 3.82 -23.55 -1.84
C TRP A 202 2.82 -24.69 -2.05
N LYS A 203 3.30 -25.87 -2.48
CA LYS A 203 2.45 -27.04 -2.69
C LYS A 203 1.75 -27.51 -1.41
N ASP A 204 2.46 -27.42 -0.30
CA ASP A 204 1.92 -27.78 1.02
C ASP A 204 0.94 -26.71 1.54
N ALA A 205 1.15 -25.43 1.19
CA ALA A 205 0.28 -24.32 1.55
C ALA A 205 -0.98 -24.21 0.67
N GLN A 206 -0.96 -24.71 -0.56
CA GLN A 206 -2.08 -24.61 -1.50
C GLN A 206 -3.43 -25.06 -0.93
N PRO A 207 -3.52 -26.22 -0.23
CA PRO A 207 -4.79 -26.67 0.35
C PRO A 207 -5.34 -25.71 1.41
N LEU A 208 -4.47 -24.87 1.99
CA LEU A 208 -4.82 -23.89 3.01
C LEU A 208 -5.09 -22.51 2.38
N SER A 209 -4.74 -22.34 1.08
CA SER A 209 -4.93 -21.08 0.38
C SER A 209 -6.41 -20.84 0.06
N PRO A 210 -6.93 -19.64 0.33
CA PRO A 210 -8.29 -19.25 -0.04
C PRO A 210 -8.59 -19.36 -1.53
N LEU A 211 -7.56 -19.29 -2.38
CA LEU A 211 -7.71 -19.44 -3.84
C LEU A 211 -8.11 -20.86 -4.24
N TYR A 212 -7.75 -21.86 -3.44
CA TYR A 212 -7.96 -23.28 -3.76
C TYR A 212 -8.91 -23.97 -2.77
N ASN A 213 -9.17 -23.34 -1.64
CA ASN A 213 -10.09 -23.87 -0.63
C ASN A 213 -11.27 -22.91 -0.48
N SER A 214 -12.43 -23.29 -1.01
CA SER A 214 -13.68 -22.55 -0.87
C SER A 214 -14.12 -22.38 0.59
N ASP A 215 -13.58 -23.17 1.48
CA ASP A 215 -13.87 -23.16 2.91
C ASP A 215 -12.89 -22.27 3.70
N ASN A 216 -12.24 -21.28 3.02
CA ASN A 216 -11.47 -20.30 3.77
C ASN A 216 -12.37 -19.59 4.78
N GLU A 217 -12.15 -19.95 6.04
CA GLU A 217 -12.97 -19.45 7.12
C GLU A 217 -12.74 -17.98 7.44
N ASN A 218 -11.65 -17.36 6.95
CA ASN A 218 -11.18 -16.08 7.46
C ASN A 218 -11.43 -14.88 6.53
N SER A 219 -11.31 -15.07 5.22
CA SER A 219 -11.46 -13.98 4.23
C SER A 219 -11.79 -14.50 2.84
N ASP A 220 -12.39 -13.63 2.02
CA ASP A 220 -12.71 -13.89 0.62
C ASP A 220 -11.83 -13.01 -0.29
N LEU A 221 -11.25 -13.57 -1.35
CA LEU A 221 -10.59 -12.77 -2.39
C LEU A 221 -11.65 -12.02 -3.20
N VAL A 222 -11.65 -10.69 -3.11
CA VAL A 222 -12.65 -9.85 -3.76
C VAL A 222 -12.13 -9.13 -5.00
N GLY A 223 -10.82 -9.17 -5.22
CA GLY A 223 -10.22 -8.60 -6.42
C GLY A 223 -8.70 -8.76 -6.46
N SER A 224 -8.15 -8.61 -7.64
CA SER A 224 -6.71 -8.51 -7.84
C SER A 224 -6.39 -7.62 -9.04
N PHE A 225 -5.26 -6.96 -9.01
CA PHE A 225 -4.79 -6.14 -10.12
C PHE A 225 -3.27 -6.01 -10.10
N GLN A 226 -2.71 -5.67 -11.26
CA GLN A 226 -1.31 -5.32 -11.40
C GLN A 226 -1.18 -3.89 -11.89
N MET A 227 -0.22 -3.16 -11.35
CA MET A 227 0.10 -1.81 -11.75
C MET A 227 1.61 -1.62 -11.92
N PHE A 228 1.97 -0.64 -12.73
CA PHE A 228 3.34 -0.19 -12.93
C PHE A 228 3.47 1.21 -12.34
N PRO A 229 4.37 1.39 -11.36
CA PRO A 229 4.63 2.70 -10.81
C PRO A 229 5.13 3.68 -11.88
N LEU A 230 4.55 4.87 -11.89
CA LEU A 230 4.96 5.95 -12.77
C LEU A 230 6.17 6.65 -12.15
N GLN A 231 7.35 6.43 -12.71
CA GLN A 231 8.60 7.03 -12.23
C GLN A 231 8.87 8.36 -12.94
N LEU A 232 9.56 9.27 -12.26
CA LEU A 232 10.17 10.44 -12.88
C LEU A 232 11.49 10.01 -13.52
N ASP A 233 11.69 10.40 -14.77
CA ASP A 233 12.95 10.20 -15.51
C ASP A 233 14.07 11.05 -14.92
#